data_adc33e2653d099db7818c43b8737fba5
#
_entry.id   adc33e2653d099db7818c43b8737fba5
#
_cell.length_a   1.000
_cell.length_b   1.000
_cell.length_c   1.000
_cell.angle_alpha   90.00
_cell.angle_beta   90.00
_cell.angle_gamma   90.00
#
_symmetry.space_group_name_H-M   'P 1'
#
loop_
_entity.id
_entity.type
_entity.pdbx_description
1 polymer ?
#
loop_
_entity_poly.entity_id
_entity_poly.type
_entity_poly.pdbx_seq_one_letter_code
_entity_poly.pdbx_strand_id
1 'polypeptide(L)'
;MKKSRVMLLTAAIIGSGLALPAIAQDANLGRNLAATCVTCHGKNATGTGTLDGMAKNRIVQTMKDFKSGARPATLMHQLAKGYSEQQVELLAEYFSQQKAK
;
A
#
# COMPACT_ATOMS: atom_id res chain seq x y z
N MET A 1 -70.18 -10.45 -23.39
CA MET A 1 -69.33 -10.14 -22.23
C MET A 1 -67.87 -10.22 -22.65
N LYS A 2 -67.30 -9.10 -22.92
CA LYS A 2 -65.84 -9.02 -23.28
C LYS A 2 -65.00 -8.86 -22.01
N LYS A 3 -64.24 -9.88 -21.65
CA LYS A 3 -63.27 -9.83 -20.54
C LYS A 3 -62.03 -9.11 -21.02
N SER A 4 -61.92 -7.86 -20.65
CA SER A 4 -60.64 -7.09 -20.82
C SER A 4 -59.54 -7.68 -19.94
N ARG A 5 -58.57 -8.28 -20.57
CA ARG A 5 -57.30 -8.65 -19.89
C ARG A 5 -56.44 -7.42 -19.80
N VAL A 6 -56.41 -6.85 -18.61
CA VAL A 6 -55.38 -5.83 -18.28
C VAL A 6 -54.05 -6.53 -18.18
N MET A 7 -53.21 -6.29 -19.15
CA MET A 7 -51.82 -6.78 -19.18
C MET A 7 -50.96 -5.84 -18.35
N LEU A 8 -50.68 -6.25 -17.13
CA LEU A 8 -49.74 -5.55 -16.26
C LEU A 8 -48.31 -5.72 -16.82
N LEU A 9 -47.80 -4.67 -17.47
CA LEU A 9 -46.41 -4.56 -17.84
C LEU A 9 -45.61 -4.21 -16.57
N THR A 10 -45.01 -5.22 -15.97
CA THR A 10 -44.00 -5.00 -14.93
C THR A 10 -42.73 -4.53 -15.61
N ALA A 11 -42.45 -3.23 -15.53
CA ALA A 11 -41.17 -2.66 -15.92
C ALA A 11 -40.10 -3.13 -14.93
N ALA A 12 -39.25 -4.05 -15.35
CA ALA A 12 -38.06 -4.42 -14.62
C ALA A 12 -37.06 -3.26 -14.71
N ILE A 13 -36.89 -2.52 -13.62
CA ILE A 13 -35.83 -1.52 -13.49
C ILE A 13 -34.55 -2.31 -13.30
N ILE A 14 -33.79 -2.48 -14.37
CA ILE A 14 -32.40 -2.97 -14.30
C ILE A 14 -31.60 -1.83 -13.75
N GLY A 15 -31.33 -1.86 -12.45
CA GLY A 15 -30.39 -0.96 -11.81
C GLY A 15 -29.00 -1.22 -12.37
N SER A 16 -28.57 -0.39 -13.31
CA SER A 16 -27.16 -0.37 -13.72
C SER A 16 -26.35 0.17 -12.57
N GLY A 17 -25.91 -0.72 -11.68
CA GLY A 17 -24.89 -0.41 -10.69
C GLY A 17 -23.63 -0.03 -11.44
N LEU A 18 -23.23 1.24 -11.34
CA LEU A 18 -21.90 1.67 -11.74
C LEU A 18 -20.92 0.94 -10.82
N ALA A 19 -20.42 -0.20 -11.27
CA ALA A 19 -19.27 -0.84 -10.66
C ALA A 19 -18.10 0.12 -10.88
N LEU A 20 -17.73 0.88 -9.83
CA LEU A 20 -16.46 1.57 -9.80
C LEU A 20 -15.38 0.52 -10.03
N PRO A 21 -14.43 0.76 -10.94
CA PRO A 21 -13.30 -0.14 -11.08
C PRO A 21 -12.63 -0.20 -9.71
N ALA A 22 -12.68 -1.36 -9.06
CA ALA A 22 -11.78 -1.64 -7.97
C ALA A 22 -10.39 -1.49 -8.56
N ILE A 23 -9.67 -0.43 -8.17
CA ILE A 23 -8.25 -0.32 -8.47
C ILE A 23 -7.66 -1.51 -7.74
N ALA A 24 -7.38 -2.58 -8.50
CA ALA A 24 -6.68 -3.73 -7.97
C ALA A 24 -5.35 -3.19 -7.47
N GLN A 25 -5.20 -3.05 -6.16
CA GLN A 25 -3.90 -2.78 -5.58
C GLN A 25 -3.00 -3.92 -6.03
N ASP A 26 -1.98 -3.57 -6.81
CA ASP A 26 -0.96 -4.54 -7.19
C ASP A 26 -0.44 -5.18 -5.90
N ALA A 27 -0.72 -6.47 -5.72
CA ALA A 27 -0.29 -7.22 -4.54
C ALA A 27 1.24 -7.19 -4.35
N ASN A 28 1.97 -6.85 -5.41
CA ASN A 28 3.42 -6.71 -5.40
C ASN A 28 3.90 -5.26 -5.19
N LEU A 29 3.00 -4.29 -5.09
CA LEU A 29 3.40 -2.88 -5.02
C LEU A 29 4.32 -2.60 -3.82
N GLY A 30 4.00 -3.12 -2.65
CA GLY A 30 4.85 -3.00 -1.46
C GLY A 30 6.24 -3.59 -1.67
N ARG A 31 6.32 -4.77 -2.27
CA ARG A 31 7.58 -5.41 -2.65
C ARG A 31 8.36 -4.59 -3.67
N ASN A 32 7.70 -4.08 -4.68
CA ASN A 32 8.34 -3.27 -5.72
C ASN A 32 8.88 -1.95 -5.15
N LEU A 33 8.12 -1.30 -4.27
CA LEU A 33 8.58 -0.11 -3.54
C LEU A 33 9.76 -0.41 -2.62
N ALA A 34 9.77 -1.58 -1.97
CA ALA A 34 10.85 -2.02 -1.09
C ALA A 34 12.13 -2.40 -1.84
N ALA A 35 12.07 -2.66 -3.15
CA ALA A 35 13.21 -3.16 -3.93
C ALA A 35 14.44 -2.25 -3.86
N THR A 36 14.25 -0.94 -3.86
CA THR A 36 15.36 0.02 -3.72
C THR A 36 15.96 0.03 -2.32
N CYS A 37 15.15 -0.25 -1.30
CA CYS A 37 15.58 -0.27 0.09
C CYS A 37 16.51 -1.44 0.39
N VAL A 38 16.29 -2.60 -0.24
CA VAL A 38 17.08 -3.81 0.00
C VAL A 38 18.53 -3.68 -0.46
N THR A 39 18.86 -2.72 -1.33
CA THR A 39 20.23 -2.43 -1.74
C THR A 39 21.11 -2.08 -0.54
N CYS A 40 20.58 -1.33 0.41
CA CYS A 40 21.29 -0.93 1.63
C CYS A 40 20.75 -1.63 2.90
N HIS A 41 19.48 -2.02 2.92
CA HIS A 41 18.77 -2.57 4.08
C HIS A 41 18.30 -4.02 3.90
N GLY A 42 18.87 -4.76 2.95
CA GLY A 42 18.55 -6.16 2.72
C GLY A 42 19.14 -7.12 3.75
N LYS A 43 18.90 -8.40 3.55
CA LYS A 43 19.32 -9.47 4.48
C LYS A 43 20.82 -9.49 4.79
N ASN A 44 21.63 -9.06 3.85
CA ASN A 44 23.09 -9.02 3.96
C ASN A 44 23.62 -7.60 4.25
N ALA A 45 22.75 -6.70 4.65
CA ALA A 45 23.12 -5.33 4.95
C ALA A 45 24.13 -5.29 6.11
N THR A 46 25.24 -4.60 5.90
CA THR A 46 26.24 -4.32 6.92
C THR A 46 26.23 -2.83 7.24
N GLY A 47 26.20 -2.49 8.52
CA GLY A 47 26.25 -1.11 8.99
C GLY A 47 24.92 -0.36 9.03
N THR A 48 24.03 -0.57 8.06
CA THR A 48 22.71 0.09 8.04
C THR A 48 21.61 -0.73 8.72
N GLY A 49 21.83 -2.05 8.89
CA GLY A 49 20.84 -2.98 9.43
C GLY A 49 19.75 -3.35 8.44
N THR A 50 19.21 -4.56 8.59
CA THR A 50 18.08 -5.03 7.77
C THR A 50 16.76 -4.47 8.28
N LEU A 51 15.82 -4.23 7.37
CA LEU A 51 14.42 -3.88 7.69
C LEU A 51 13.53 -5.11 7.85
N ASP A 52 14.01 -6.28 7.44
CA ASP A 52 13.23 -7.52 7.49
C ASP A 52 12.79 -7.86 8.92
N GLY A 53 11.49 -8.07 9.09
CA GLY A 53 10.87 -8.39 10.38
C GLY A 53 10.70 -7.20 11.33
N MET A 54 11.07 -5.99 10.90
CA MET A 54 10.82 -4.79 11.70
C MET A 54 9.33 -4.47 11.73
N ALA A 55 8.82 -4.08 12.90
CA ALA A 55 7.41 -3.72 13.05
C ALA A 55 7.01 -2.59 12.08
N LYS A 56 5.86 -2.77 11.42
CA LYS A 56 5.35 -1.81 10.43
C LYS A 56 5.30 -0.38 10.96
N ASN A 57 4.70 -0.18 12.12
CA ASN A 57 4.58 1.15 12.75
C ASN A 57 5.94 1.81 13.02
N ARG A 58 6.96 1.01 13.34
CA ARG A 58 8.32 1.52 13.53
C ARG A 58 8.93 2.04 12.24
N ILE A 59 8.75 1.32 11.13
CA ILE A 59 9.23 1.77 9.81
C ILE A 59 8.51 3.06 9.40
N VAL A 60 7.19 3.09 9.51
CA VAL A 60 6.37 4.26 9.17
C VAL A 60 6.79 5.48 9.97
N GLN A 61 6.93 5.34 11.29
CA GLN A 61 7.34 6.46 12.13
C GLN A 61 8.76 6.94 11.82
N THR A 62 9.70 6.01 11.63
CA THR A 62 11.09 6.36 11.29
C THR A 62 11.16 7.12 9.96
N MET A 63 10.37 6.71 8.96
CA MET A 63 10.31 7.41 7.68
C MET A 63 9.72 8.83 7.81
N LYS A 64 8.72 9.02 8.66
CA LYS A 64 8.18 10.35 9.00
C LYS A 64 9.25 11.23 9.67
N ASP A 65 9.99 10.66 10.59
CA ASP A 65 11.06 11.37 11.32
C ASP A 65 12.18 11.79 10.37
N PHE A 66 12.53 10.97 9.40
CA PHE A 66 13.49 11.36 8.37
C PHE A 66 12.96 12.48 7.47
N LYS A 67 11.70 12.41 7.05
CA LYS A 67 11.07 13.45 6.22
C LYS A 67 11.02 14.80 6.93
N SER A 68 10.70 14.81 8.21
CA SER A 68 10.55 16.03 9.01
C SER A 68 11.89 16.60 9.49
N GLY A 69 12.97 15.84 9.39
CA GLY A 69 14.27 16.19 9.96
C GLY A 69 14.38 15.92 11.47
N ALA A 70 13.36 15.31 12.10
CA ALA A 70 13.40 14.95 13.52
C ALA A 70 14.46 13.88 13.83
N ARG A 71 14.81 13.07 12.83
CA ARG A 71 15.87 12.06 12.95
C ARG A 71 17.05 12.42 12.06
N PRO A 72 18.26 12.56 12.61
CA PRO A 72 19.46 12.80 11.83
C PRO A 72 19.78 11.64 10.89
N ALA A 73 20.20 11.96 9.68
CA ALA A 73 20.61 10.98 8.69
C ALA A 73 21.59 11.58 7.69
N THR A 74 22.43 10.75 7.09
CA THR A 74 23.29 11.16 5.98
C THR A 74 22.60 11.11 4.64
N LEU A 75 21.66 10.16 4.45
CA LEU A 75 21.00 9.91 3.18
C LEU A 75 19.48 9.75 3.32
N MET A 76 18.99 9.06 4.37
CA MET A 76 17.59 8.69 4.50
C MET A 76 16.63 9.89 4.54
N HIS A 77 17.05 11.04 5.03
CA HIS A 77 16.24 12.27 5.01
C HIS A 77 15.91 12.72 3.58
N GLN A 78 16.75 12.46 2.60
CA GLN A 78 16.50 12.74 1.20
C GLN A 78 15.68 11.61 0.54
N LEU A 79 16.04 10.36 0.77
CA LEU A 79 15.33 9.21 0.19
C LEU A 79 13.88 9.14 0.67
N ALA A 80 13.62 9.41 1.95
CA ALA A 80 12.27 9.37 2.51
C ALA A 80 11.31 10.37 1.82
N LYS A 81 11.80 11.50 1.34
CA LYS A 81 10.99 12.50 0.61
C LYS A 81 10.45 12.00 -0.72
N GLY A 82 11.06 10.97 -1.30
CA GLY A 82 10.61 10.37 -2.56
C GLY A 82 9.40 9.45 -2.43
N TYR A 83 8.91 9.19 -1.23
CA TYR A 83 7.78 8.28 -0.98
C TYR A 83 6.59 9.02 -0.38
N SER A 84 5.38 8.74 -0.89
CA SER A 84 4.13 9.17 -0.26
C SER A 84 3.88 8.40 1.03
N GLU A 85 2.97 8.89 1.87
CA GLU A 85 2.57 8.17 3.09
C GLU A 85 2.00 6.79 2.77
N GLN A 86 1.17 6.68 1.74
CA GLN A 86 0.64 5.39 1.27
C GLN A 86 1.74 4.44 0.81
N GLN A 87 2.73 4.93 0.08
CA GLN A 87 3.86 4.11 -0.36
C GLN A 87 4.69 3.63 0.82
N VAL A 88 4.91 4.48 1.83
CA VAL A 88 5.60 4.08 3.07
C VAL A 88 4.83 3.00 3.83
N GLU A 89 3.50 3.11 3.92
CA GLU A 89 2.66 2.07 4.52
C GLU A 89 2.81 0.71 3.82
N LEU A 90 2.80 0.71 2.49
CA LEU A 90 2.93 -0.52 1.69
C LEU A 90 4.31 -1.17 1.82
N LEU A 91 5.38 -0.40 1.73
CA LEU A 91 6.72 -0.95 1.90
C LEU A 91 6.99 -1.40 3.35
N ALA A 92 6.44 -0.69 4.33
CA ALA A 92 6.55 -1.07 5.74
C ALA A 92 5.81 -2.39 6.03
N GLU A 93 4.63 -2.57 5.45
CA GLU A 93 3.89 -3.84 5.50
C GLU A 93 4.72 -4.97 4.91
N TYR A 94 5.30 -4.76 3.74
CA TYR A 94 6.15 -5.77 3.11
C TYR A 94 7.31 -6.20 4.02
N PHE A 95 8.07 -5.26 4.56
CA PHE A 95 9.21 -5.59 5.44
C PHE A 95 8.79 -6.26 6.73
N SER A 96 7.67 -5.86 7.31
CA SER A 96 7.16 -6.44 8.56
C SER A 96 6.81 -7.93 8.42
N GLN A 97 6.46 -8.36 7.22
CA GLN A 97 6.12 -9.75 6.92
C GLN A 97 7.34 -10.61 6.56
N GLN A 98 8.51 -10.01 6.36
CA GLN A 98 9.74 -10.76 6.10
C GLN A 98 10.26 -11.39 7.40
N LYS A 99 10.90 -12.56 7.26
CA LYS A 99 11.53 -13.20 8.44
C LYS A 99 12.74 -12.39 8.87
N ALA A 100 12.73 -11.97 10.13
CA ALA A 100 13.92 -11.43 10.78
C ALA A 100 15.03 -12.51 10.83
N LYS A 101 16.29 -12.10 10.67
CA LYS A 101 17.43 -12.98 10.93
C LYS A 101 17.63 -13.15 12.41
#